data_7ffbd0d08ea85e8fea0a5c95d974e3d9
#
_entry.id   7ffbd0d08ea85e8fea0a5c95d974e3d9
#
_cell.length_a   1.000
_cell.length_b   1.000
_cell.length_c   1.000
_cell.angle_alpha   90.00
_cell.angle_beta   90.00
_cell.angle_gamma   90.00
#
_symmetry.space_group_name_H-M   'P 1'
#
loop_
_entity.id
_entity.type
_entity.pdbx_description
1 polymer ?
#
loop_
_entity_poly.entity_id
_entity_poly.type
_entity_poly.pdbx_seq_one_letter_code
_entity_poly.pdbx_strand_id
1 'polypeptide(L)'
;MALKGLDWSGFHAPTLDDIEALASAALAALPEPFKSLSAEVTCSVAEFAEDDIIAHFGMESPFELMGLFTGIGMTHDGAVPHTGQFPNTVFLYRRAILDYWAEHDEDTLGDIVTHVLIHELGHHFG
;
A
#
# COMPACT_ATOMS: atom_id res chain seq x y z
N MET A 1 -3.41 3.46 -33.89
CA MET A 1 -3.28 3.46 -32.46
C MET A 1 -4.52 4.06 -31.85
N ALA A 2 -5.16 3.32 -31.01
CA ALA A 2 -6.46 3.73 -30.50
C ALA A 2 -6.41 5.03 -29.71
N LEU A 3 -5.28 5.34 -29.13
CA LEU A 3 -5.16 6.53 -28.30
C LEU A 3 -4.93 7.81 -29.07
N LYS A 4 -4.70 7.68 -30.37
CA LYS A 4 -4.49 8.85 -31.19
C LYS A 4 -5.80 9.65 -31.22
N GLY A 5 -5.75 10.90 -30.87
CA GLY A 5 -6.92 11.74 -30.82
C GLY A 5 -7.60 11.80 -29.47
N LEU A 6 -7.17 11.00 -28.50
CA LEU A 6 -7.73 11.14 -27.16
C LEU A 6 -7.26 12.44 -26.54
N ASP A 7 -8.21 13.09 -25.86
CA ASP A 7 -7.90 14.29 -25.10
C ASP A 7 -7.61 13.88 -23.66
N TRP A 8 -6.36 13.89 -23.31
CA TRP A 8 -5.91 13.45 -21.99
C TRP A 8 -6.09 14.52 -20.91
N SER A 9 -6.47 15.74 -21.31
CA SER A 9 -6.56 16.84 -20.35
C SER A 9 -7.60 16.62 -19.26
N GLY A 10 -8.60 15.77 -19.53
CA GLY A 10 -9.61 15.47 -18.53
C GLY A 10 -9.32 14.26 -17.67
N PHE A 11 -8.18 13.62 -17.87
CA PHE A 11 -7.84 12.43 -17.10
C PHE A 11 -7.05 12.83 -15.88
N HIS A 12 -7.23 12.05 -14.82
CA HIS A 12 -6.54 12.27 -13.56
C HIS A 12 -5.72 11.05 -13.23
N ALA A 13 -4.61 11.28 -12.53
CA ALA A 13 -3.89 10.16 -11.94
C ALA A 13 -4.79 9.50 -10.90
N PRO A 14 -4.63 8.21 -10.66
CA PRO A 14 -5.40 7.55 -9.61
C PRO A 14 -5.24 8.25 -8.28
N THR A 15 -6.36 8.43 -7.59
CA THR A 15 -6.40 9.17 -6.34
C THR A 15 -6.17 8.26 -5.14
N LEU A 16 -6.07 8.86 -3.96
CA LEU A 16 -6.02 8.08 -2.72
C LEU A 16 -7.22 7.15 -2.62
N ASP A 17 -8.41 7.66 -2.96
CA ASP A 17 -9.62 6.84 -2.92
C ASP A 17 -9.57 5.69 -3.92
N ASP A 18 -8.97 5.92 -5.08
CA ASP A 18 -8.82 4.86 -6.07
C ASP A 18 -7.94 3.73 -5.54
N ILE A 19 -6.83 4.10 -4.90
CA ILE A 19 -5.93 3.09 -4.31
C ILE A 19 -6.65 2.33 -3.21
N GLU A 20 -7.41 3.05 -2.38
CA GLU A 20 -8.16 2.41 -1.30
C GLU A 20 -9.18 1.42 -1.86
N ALA A 21 -9.87 1.78 -2.93
CA ALA A 21 -10.85 0.90 -3.53
C ALA A 21 -10.19 -0.37 -4.08
N LEU A 22 -9.02 -0.22 -4.70
CA LEU A 22 -8.28 -1.38 -5.21
C LEU A 22 -7.84 -2.28 -4.07
N ALA A 23 -7.38 -1.69 -2.97
CA ALA A 23 -6.96 -2.47 -1.81
C ALA A 23 -8.13 -3.20 -1.17
N SER A 24 -9.28 -2.54 -1.05
CA SER A 24 -10.47 -3.18 -0.49
C SER A 24 -10.92 -4.36 -1.34
N ALA A 25 -10.88 -4.20 -2.65
CA ALA A 25 -11.24 -5.29 -3.55
C ALA A 25 -10.26 -6.46 -3.42
N ALA A 26 -8.97 -6.14 -3.27
CA ALA A 26 -7.96 -7.19 -3.11
C ALA A 26 -8.15 -7.96 -1.82
N LEU A 27 -8.43 -7.27 -0.71
CA LEU A 27 -8.69 -7.95 0.56
C LEU A 27 -9.91 -8.85 0.47
N ALA A 28 -10.97 -8.37 -0.18
CA ALA A 28 -12.19 -9.14 -0.31
C ALA A 28 -12.01 -10.39 -1.18
N ALA A 29 -11.02 -10.37 -2.06
CA ALA A 29 -10.76 -11.48 -2.97
C ALA A 29 -9.77 -12.50 -2.43
N LEU A 30 -9.22 -12.29 -1.24
CA LEU A 30 -8.25 -13.23 -0.68
C LEU A 30 -8.89 -14.59 -0.44
N PRO A 31 -8.16 -15.68 -0.73
CA PRO A 31 -8.67 -17.01 -0.41
C PRO A 31 -8.57 -17.27 1.09
N GLU A 32 -9.36 -18.25 1.55
CA GLU A 32 -9.22 -18.69 2.93
C GLU A 32 -7.94 -19.52 3.07
N PRO A 33 -7.29 -19.48 4.22
CA PRO A 33 -7.71 -18.80 5.46
C PRO A 33 -7.30 -17.32 5.53
N PHE A 34 -6.68 -16.80 4.48
CA PHE A 34 -6.12 -15.46 4.53
C PHE A 34 -7.20 -14.39 4.64
N LYS A 35 -8.35 -14.61 4.02
CA LYS A 35 -9.43 -13.65 4.10
C LYS A 35 -9.91 -13.48 5.55
N SER A 36 -10.08 -14.59 6.25
CA SER A 36 -10.50 -14.54 7.64
C SER A 36 -9.43 -13.94 8.53
N LEU A 37 -8.16 -14.27 8.29
CA LEU A 37 -7.07 -13.75 9.08
C LEU A 37 -6.93 -12.23 8.92
N SER A 38 -7.28 -11.70 7.76
CA SER A 38 -7.14 -10.27 7.51
C SER A 38 -8.42 -9.49 7.77
N ALA A 39 -9.44 -10.14 8.32
CA ALA A 39 -10.75 -9.49 8.49
C ALA A 39 -10.69 -8.26 9.38
N GLU A 40 -9.74 -8.22 10.33
CA GLU A 40 -9.63 -7.09 11.24
C GLU A 40 -8.50 -6.14 10.87
N VAL A 41 -7.91 -6.32 9.70
CA VAL A 41 -6.86 -5.44 9.24
C VAL A 41 -7.49 -4.22 8.58
N THR A 42 -7.01 -3.05 9.00
CA THR A 42 -7.44 -1.78 8.40
C THR A 42 -6.45 -1.39 7.31
N CYS A 43 -6.95 -0.85 6.24
CA CYS A 43 -6.10 -0.33 5.17
C CYS A 43 -6.20 1.18 5.14
N SER A 44 -5.06 1.85 5.13
CA SER A 44 -5.01 3.31 5.10
C SER A 44 -4.08 3.73 3.98
N VAL A 45 -4.48 4.74 3.21
CA VAL A 45 -3.70 5.18 2.06
C VAL A 45 -3.26 6.61 2.30
N ALA A 46 -1.97 6.86 2.10
CA ALA A 46 -1.39 8.19 2.23
C ALA A 46 -0.53 8.46 1.00
N GLU A 47 -0.06 9.70 0.86
CA GLU A 47 0.78 10.04 -0.28
C GLU A 47 2.17 9.43 -0.13
N PHE A 48 2.79 9.63 1.02
CA PHE A 48 4.12 9.09 1.33
C PHE A 48 4.17 8.72 2.80
N ALA A 49 5.08 7.84 3.15
CA ALA A 49 5.42 7.59 4.53
C ALA A 49 6.05 8.86 5.13
N GLU A 50 5.90 9.01 6.44
CA GLU A 50 6.48 10.15 7.12
C GLU A 50 7.99 10.05 7.17
N ASP A 51 8.65 11.20 7.32
CA ASP A 51 10.09 11.25 7.24
C ASP A 51 10.78 10.38 8.27
N ASP A 52 10.22 10.29 9.47
CA ASP A 52 10.84 9.48 10.53
C ASP A 52 10.75 8.00 10.20
N ILE A 53 9.71 7.58 9.51
CA ILE A 53 9.59 6.18 9.08
C ILE A 53 10.62 5.88 8.00
N ILE A 54 10.78 6.77 7.05
CA ILE A 54 11.78 6.61 6.00
C ILE A 54 13.18 6.53 6.61
N ALA A 55 13.46 7.40 7.58
CA ALA A 55 14.75 7.39 8.25
C ALA A 55 14.96 6.12 9.06
N HIS A 56 13.90 5.64 9.72
CA HIS A 56 14.00 4.43 10.53
C HIS A 56 14.42 3.22 9.69
N PHE A 57 13.92 3.11 8.48
CA PHE A 57 14.26 1.99 7.60
C PHE A 57 15.52 2.24 6.79
N GLY A 58 16.18 3.37 6.99
CA GLY A 58 17.42 3.65 6.27
C GLY A 58 17.25 3.91 4.80
N MET A 59 16.08 4.31 4.39
CA MET A 59 15.80 4.57 2.98
C MET A 59 16.23 5.98 2.61
N GLU A 60 16.66 6.15 1.38
CA GLU A 60 17.11 7.45 0.90
C GLU A 60 15.98 8.27 0.33
N SER A 61 14.86 7.64 0.01
CA SER A 61 13.77 8.32 -0.67
C SER A 61 12.44 7.71 -0.25
N PRO A 62 11.40 8.55 -0.07
CA PRO A 62 10.08 8.00 0.23
C PRO A 62 9.50 7.16 -0.89
N PHE A 63 10.03 7.28 -2.11
CA PHE A 63 9.59 6.43 -3.22
C PHE A 63 9.98 4.97 -3.04
N GLU A 64 10.87 4.67 -2.10
CA GLU A 64 11.30 3.29 -1.89
C GLU A 64 10.34 2.48 -1.05
N LEU A 65 9.37 3.12 -0.42
CA LEU A 65 8.45 2.43 0.48
C LEU A 65 7.04 2.52 -0.07
N MET A 66 6.52 1.41 -0.58
CA MET A 66 5.18 1.36 -1.16
C MET A 66 4.11 0.95 -0.16
N GLY A 67 4.50 0.29 0.92
CA GLY A 67 3.55 -0.12 1.94
C GLY A 67 4.23 -0.45 3.24
N LEU A 68 3.43 -0.54 4.31
CA LEU A 68 3.95 -0.81 5.63
C LEU A 68 2.85 -1.41 6.48
N PHE A 69 3.15 -2.52 7.14
CA PHE A 69 2.23 -3.08 8.13
C PHE A 69 2.63 -2.63 9.52
N THR A 70 1.66 -2.14 10.28
CA THR A 70 1.86 -1.82 11.68
C THR A 70 0.78 -2.52 12.51
N GLY A 71 1.15 -2.92 13.71
CA GLY A 71 0.18 -3.58 14.57
C GLY A 71 0.81 -3.98 15.87
N ILE A 72 0.03 -4.70 16.68
CA ILE A 72 0.46 -5.06 18.02
C ILE A 72 1.76 -5.86 17.97
N GLY A 73 1.93 -6.72 16.99
CA GLY A 73 3.11 -7.56 16.92
C GLY A 73 4.37 -6.85 16.49
N MET A 74 4.32 -5.57 16.15
CA MET A 74 5.47 -4.85 15.61
C MET A 74 5.99 -3.78 16.54
N THR A 75 5.70 -3.90 17.81
CA THR A 75 6.09 -2.85 18.75
C THR A 75 7.54 -2.89 19.18
N HIS A 76 8.14 -4.04 19.11
CA HIS A 76 9.47 -4.23 19.70
C HIS A 76 10.56 -3.45 18.98
N ASP A 77 10.38 -3.18 17.71
CA ASP A 77 11.42 -2.47 16.97
C ASP A 77 11.27 -0.98 17.02
N GLY A 78 10.21 -0.49 17.64
CA GLY A 78 9.99 0.93 17.62
C GLY A 78 9.71 1.47 16.27
N ALA A 79 9.24 0.65 15.36
CA ALA A 79 8.92 1.11 14.01
C ALA A 79 7.92 2.23 14.04
N VAL A 80 6.95 2.15 14.96
CA VAL A 80 6.00 3.22 15.15
C VAL A 80 5.90 3.47 16.65
N PRO A 81 6.64 4.44 17.16
CA PRO A 81 6.63 4.71 18.60
C PRO A 81 5.31 5.37 19.00
N HIS A 82 4.50 4.63 19.69
CA HIS A 82 3.22 5.14 20.14
C HIS A 82 2.75 4.30 21.31
N THR A 83 1.54 4.55 21.73
CA THR A 83 1.01 3.91 22.91
C THR A 83 0.67 2.44 22.72
N GLY A 84 0.72 1.96 21.50
CA GLY A 84 0.50 0.53 21.25
C GLY A 84 -0.96 0.15 21.13
N GLN A 85 -1.85 1.09 20.99
CA GLN A 85 -3.27 0.80 20.94
C GLN A 85 -3.86 0.85 19.54
N PHE A 86 -3.02 0.93 18.51
CA PHE A 86 -3.51 0.99 17.12
C PHE A 86 -3.92 -0.39 16.64
N PRO A 87 -4.98 -0.48 15.86
CA PRO A 87 -5.35 -1.74 15.23
C PRO A 87 -4.30 -2.14 14.21
N ASN A 88 -4.34 -3.41 13.82
CA ASN A 88 -3.50 -3.87 12.71
C ASN A 88 -3.86 -3.08 11.47
N THR A 89 -2.88 -2.43 10.87
CA THR A 89 -3.11 -1.54 9.75
C THR A 89 -2.04 -1.76 8.69
N VAL A 90 -2.48 -1.85 7.44
CA VAL A 90 -1.57 -1.79 6.30
C VAL A 90 -1.67 -0.38 5.74
N PHE A 91 -0.54 0.30 5.68
CA PHE A 91 -0.45 1.59 5.00
C PHE A 91 0.01 1.36 3.57
N LEU A 92 -0.62 2.04 2.64
CA LEU A 92 -0.20 2.04 1.25
C LEU A 92 0.14 3.47 0.87
N TYR A 93 1.23 3.64 0.14
CA TYR A 93 1.75 4.97 -0.17
C TYR A 93 1.59 5.23 -1.67
N ARG A 94 0.63 6.08 -1.98
CA ARG A 94 0.17 6.30 -3.34
C ARG A 94 1.28 6.72 -4.29
N ARG A 95 2.11 7.71 -3.89
CA ARG A 95 3.10 8.25 -4.81
C ARG A 95 4.18 7.22 -5.12
N ALA A 96 4.59 6.42 -4.14
CA ALA A 96 5.55 5.37 -4.38
C ALA A 96 4.97 4.28 -5.28
N ILE A 97 3.71 3.93 -5.07
CA ILE A 97 3.05 2.93 -5.90
C ILE A 97 2.92 3.42 -7.35
N LEU A 98 2.51 4.66 -7.53
CA LEU A 98 2.38 5.21 -8.88
C LEU A 98 3.72 5.30 -9.59
N ASP A 99 4.79 5.62 -8.86
CA ASP A 99 6.13 5.67 -9.43
C ASP A 99 6.57 4.29 -9.92
N TYR A 100 6.33 3.27 -9.10
CA TYR A 100 6.63 1.89 -9.49
C TYR A 100 5.84 1.49 -10.73
N TRP A 101 4.55 1.80 -10.73
CA TRP A 101 3.67 1.47 -11.84
C TRP A 101 4.14 2.12 -13.14
N ALA A 102 4.58 3.36 -13.05
CA ALA A 102 5.05 4.07 -14.24
C ALA A 102 6.24 3.38 -14.89
N GLU A 103 7.03 2.66 -14.09
CA GLU A 103 8.21 1.97 -14.60
C GLU A 103 7.95 0.49 -14.92
N HIS A 104 6.74 0.02 -14.69
CA HIS A 104 6.39 -1.39 -14.89
C HIS A 104 5.07 -1.46 -15.66
N ASP A 105 5.10 -0.97 -16.89
CA ASP A 105 3.88 -0.78 -17.66
C ASP A 105 3.23 -2.10 -18.10
N GLU A 106 3.91 -3.21 -17.89
CA GLU A 106 3.31 -4.51 -18.16
C GLU A 106 2.35 -4.94 -17.05
N ASP A 107 2.38 -4.29 -15.89
CA ASP A 107 1.50 -4.62 -14.76
C ASP A 107 0.37 -3.62 -14.65
N THR A 108 -0.80 -4.09 -14.26
CA THR A 108 -1.89 -3.18 -13.96
C THR A 108 -1.70 -2.59 -12.57
N LEU A 109 -2.28 -1.42 -12.35
CA LEU A 109 -2.22 -0.80 -11.04
C LEU A 109 -2.87 -1.70 -9.99
N GLY A 110 -3.98 -2.37 -10.33
CA GLY A 110 -4.62 -3.29 -9.41
C GLY A 110 -3.72 -4.43 -8.99
N ASP A 111 -2.94 -4.97 -9.94
CA ASP A 111 -2.01 -6.05 -9.61
C ASP A 111 -0.91 -5.57 -8.68
N ILE A 112 -0.43 -4.36 -8.89
CA ILE A 112 0.63 -3.81 -8.04
C ILE A 112 0.12 -3.57 -6.63
N VAL A 113 -1.07 -2.97 -6.49
CA VAL A 113 -1.66 -2.75 -5.17
C VAL A 113 -1.87 -4.06 -4.45
N THR A 114 -2.38 -5.07 -5.16
CA THR A 114 -2.59 -6.39 -4.58
C THR A 114 -1.28 -6.99 -4.11
N HIS A 115 -0.24 -6.86 -4.92
CA HIS A 115 1.06 -7.43 -4.57
C HIS A 115 1.65 -6.76 -3.32
N VAL A 116 1.58 -5.44 -3.24
CA VAL A 116 2.08 -4.72 -2.07
C VAL A 116 1.31 -5.14 -0.83
N LEU A 117 0.00 -5.21 -0.95
CA LEU A 117 -0.86 -5.58 0.17
C LEU A 117 -0.53 -6.98 0.68
N ILE A 118 -0.44 -7.94 -0.23
CA ILE A 118 -0.14 -9.33 0.15
C ILE A 118 1.24 -9.42 0.78
N HIS A 119 2.20 -8.67 0.26
CA HIS A 119 3.55 -8.68 0.79
C HIS A 119 3.56 -8.20 2.25
N GLU A 120 2.85 -7.11 2.53
CA GLU A 120 2.82 -6.58 3.89
C GLU A 120 2.04 -7.50 4.83
N LEU A 121 0.94 -8.06 4.37
CA LEU A 121 0.20 -9.03 5.18
C LEU A 121 1.04 -10.26 5.46
N GLY A 122 1.86 -10.67 4.50
CA GLY A 122 2.74 -11.81 4.69
C GLY A 122 3.74 -11.58 5.81
N HIS A 123 4.23 -10.37 5.97
CA HIS A 123 5.10 -10.05 7.09
C HIS A 123 4.41 -10.26 8.43
N HIS A 124 3.10 -9.97 8.48
CA HIS A 124 2.35 -10.12 9.73
C HIS A 124 2.03 -11.58 10.02
N PHE A 125 1.65 -12.32 9.02
CA PHE A 125 1.21 -13.71 9.22
C PHE A 125 2.35 -14.71 9.21
N GLY A 126 3.53 -14.25 8.95
CA GLY A 126 4.68 -15.12 8.91
C GLY A 126 5.01 -15.68 7.58
#